data_44e0d6b7fb09d3bcc28addc5ff43105c
#
_entry.id   44e0d6b7fb09d3bcc28addc5ff43105c
#
_cell.length_a   1.000
_cell.length_b   1.000
_cell.length_c   1.000
_cell.angle_alpha   90.00
_cell.angle_beta   90.00
_cell.angle_gamma   90.00
#
_symmetry.space_group_name_H-M   'P 1'
#
loop_
_entity.id
_entity.type
_entity.pdbx_description
1 polymer ?
#
loop_
_entity_poly.entity_id
_entity_poly.type
_entity_poly.pdbx_seq_one_letter_code
_entity_poly.pdbx_strand_id
1 'polypeptide(L)'
;MLARLQQVITLGLIALAIAWAAYFFQAGRPILATLGALLIVLGYVLFLAFEFILLGFIQEREPTPCPTARQLLGAWWAEVTTAPRVFCWRQPFRTHAEPDLLRNATGRRGIVFAHGFFCNRAFWNPWMSRLRAEGVPFIAVSLEPVFGSISDYVPAIDAAVARLEAATGCPPLIVAHSMGGLAVREWLHRVGRGHLRVHHVVTIGTPHHGTWIARWGRTLNGTEMRLKSPLVTRLAQAGTAQRHALFTCFYGNCDNIVFPASTATLAGADNRHLPSVPHVQIAFHETVFSEAWRLLKGPAPDAPTVPAFRFKGDF
;
A
#
# COMPACT_ATOMS: atom_id res chain seq x y z
N MET A 1 -9.61 -13.27 -7.73
CA MET A 1 -8.81 -14.51 -7.52
C MET A 1 -8.24 -14.57 -6.09
N LEU A 2 -7.58 -13.54 -5.58
CA LEU A 2 -6.90 -13.51 -4.27
C LEU A 2 -7.83 -13.82 -3.09
N ALA A 3 -9.04 -13.24 -3.03
CA ALA A 3 -9.97 -13.48 -1.92
C ALA A 3 -10.25 -14.98 -1.69
N ARG A 4 -10.46 -15.76 -2.77
CA ARG A 4 -10.64 -17.21 -2.67
C ARG A 4 -9.40 -17.92 -2.13
N LEU A 5 -8.21 -17.51 -2.57
CA LEU A 5 -6.95 -18.06 -2.05
C LEU A 5 -6.83 -17.79 -0.55
N GLN A 6 -7.09 -16.56 -0.11
CA GLN A 6 -7.06 -16.19 1.30
C GLN A 6 -8.13 -16.91 2.13
N GLN A 7 -9.34 -17.15 1.57
CA GLN A 7 -10.37 -17.98 2.19
C GLN A 7 -9.88 -19.40 2.43
N VAL A 8 -9.30 -20.02 1.38
CA VAL A 8 -8.76 -21.40 1.48
C VAL A 8 -7.65 -21.46 2.53
N ILE A 9 -6.73 -20.51 2.55
CA ILE A 9 -5.66 -20.45 3.54
C ILE A 9 -6.24 -20.30 4.96
N THR A 10 -7.12 -19.32 5.17
CA THR A 10 -7.68 -19.04 6.49
C THR A 10 -8.51 -20.19 7.04
N LEU A 11 -9.44 -20.70 6.24
CA LEU A 11 -10.31 -21.83 6.65
C LEU A 11 -9.51 -23.13 6.76
N GLY A 12 -8.52 -23.34 5.89
CA GLY A 12 -7.62 -24.49 5.93
C GLY A 12 -6.76 -24.52 7.20
N LEU A 13 -6.22 -23.39 7.63
CA LEU A 13 -5.48 -23.32 8.88
C LEU A 13 -6.37 -23.58 10.10
N ILE A 14 -7.60 -23.07 10.11
CA ILE A 14 -8.58 -23.34 11.17
C ILE A 14 -8.92 -24.85 11.20
N ALA A 15 -9.25 -25.44 10.05
CA ALA A 15 -9.56 -26.85 9.93
C ALA A 15 -8.39 -27.74 10.36
N LEU A 16 -7.16 -27.39 9.98
CA LEU A 16 -5.94 -28.09 10.38
C LEU A 16 -5.73 -28.01 11.90
N ALA A 17 -5.93 -26.84 12.52
CA ALA A 17 -5.81 -26.67 13.97
C ALA A 17 -6.84 -27.53 14.73
N ILE A 18 -8.09 -27.59 14.24
CA ILE A 18 -9.14 -28.42 14.82
C ILE A 18 -8.79 -29.89 14.68
N ALA A 19 -8.38 -30.35 13.48
CA ALA A 19 -8.00 -31.73 13.22
C ALA A 19 -6.79 -32.15 14.10
N TRP A 20 -5.79 -31.29 14.21
CA TRP A 20 -4.63 -31.49 15.09
C TRP A 20 -5.07 -31.65 16.55
N ALA A 21 -5.86 -30.73 17.05
CA ALA A 21 -6.34 -30.77 18.42
C ALA A 21 -7.13 -32.05 18.70
N ALA A 22 -8.08 -32.39 17.83
CA ALA A 22 -8.92 -33.61 18.00
C ALA A 22 -8.07 -34.88 18.01
N TYR A 23 -7.13 -35.03 17.07
CA TYR A 23 -6.24 -36.19 16.97
C TYR A 23 -5.42 -36.39 18.26
N PHE A 24 -4.74 -35.35 18.73
CA PHE A 24 -3.87 -35.46 19.90
C PHE A 24 -4.64 -35.53 21.22
N PHE A 25 -5.84 -34.97 21.31
CA PHE A 25 -6.73 -35.18 22.44
C PHE A 25 -7.16 -36.64 22.56
N GLN A 26 -7.59 -37.27 21.45
CA GLN A 26 -7.96 -38.70 21.41
C GLN A 26 -6.75 -39.59 21.73
N ALA A 27 -5.54 -39.20 21.35
CA ALA A 27 -4.31 -39.89 21.67
C ALA A 27 -3.85 -39.73 23.13
N GLY A 28 -4.63 -39.07 23.99
CA GLY A 28 -4.27 -38.80 25.40
C GLY A 28 -3.12 -37.80 25.60
N ARG A 29 -2.87 -36.93 24.61
CA ARG A 29 -1.78 -35.93 24.61
C ARG A 29 -2.30 -34.49 24.59
N PRO A 30 -3.01 -34.02 25.65
CA PRO A 30 -3.70 -32.72 25.62
C PRO A 30 -2.75 -31.52 25.49
N ILE A 31 -1.56 -31.59 26.05
CA ILE A 31 -0.56 -30.51 25.92
C ILE A 31 -0.14 -30.35 24.46
N LEU A 32 0.15 -31.45 23.78
CA LEU A 32 0.54 -31.43 22.36
C LEU A 32 -0.62 -30.99 21.44
N ALA A 33 -1.86 -31.39 21.78
CA ALA A 33 -3.07 -30.92 21.12
C ALA A 33 -3.18 -29.39 21.18
N THR A 34 -3.05 -28.82 22.38
CA THR A 34 -3.21 -27.38 22.60
C THR A 34 -2.06 -26.58 21.99
N LEU A 35 -0.81 -26.95 22.27
CA LEU A 35 0.36 -26.20 21.79
C LEU A 35 0.46 -26.23 20.26
N GLY A 36 0.18 -27.37 19.64
CA GLY A 36 0.21 -27.48 18.17
C GLY A 36 -0.92 -26.69 17.50
N ALA A 37 -2.14 -26.75 18.04
CA ALA A 37 -3.24 -25.92 17.54
C ALA A 37 -2.96 -24.41 17.67
N LEU A 38 -2.41 -23.99 18.80
CA LEU A 38 -1.98 -22.60 18.99
C LEU A 38 -0.87 -22.22 17.99
N LEU A 39 0.11 -23.08 17.77
CA LEU A 39 1.19 -22.80 16.80
C LEU A 39 0.64 -22.68 15.38
N ILE A 40 -0.31 -23.50 14.97
CA ILE A 40 -0.95 -23.43 13.64
C ILE A 40 -1.68 -22.09 13.48
N VAL A 41 -2.43 -21.63 14.47
CA VAL A 41 -3.24 -20.42 14.35
C VAL A 41 -2.40 -19.17 14.58
N LEU A 42 -1.45 -19.20 15.54
CA LEU A 42 -0.68 -18.03 15.98
C LEU A 42 0.75 -18.01 15.44
N GLY A 43 1.16 -18.98 14.59
CA GLY A 43 2.51 -19.04 14.03
C GLY A 43 2.90 -17.78 13.25
N TYR A 44 1.93 -17.05 12.69
CA TYR A 44 2.18 -15.76 12.04
C TYR A 44 2.78 -14.72 13.01
N VAL A 45 2.49 -14.82 14.32
CA VAL A 45 3.04 -13.93 15.35
C VAL A 45 4.56 -14.06 15.43
N LEU A 46 5.06 -15.31 15.32
CA LEU A 46 6.50 -15.60 15.28
C LEU A 46 7.13 -15.13 13.97
N PHE A 47 6.43 -15.28 12.86
CA PHE A 47 6.87 -14.78 11.55
C PHE A 47 7.01 -13.25 11.57
N LEU A 48 6.01 -12.54 12.09
CA LEU A 48 6.09 -11.09 12.27
C LEU A 48 7.24 -10.71 13.21
N ALA A 49 7.44 -11.43 14.33
CA ALA A 49 8.56 -11.17 15.24
C ALA A 49 9.91 -11.27 14.51
N PHE A 50 10.06 -12.27 13.63
CA PHE A 50 11.26 -12.41 12.81
C PHE A 50 11.48 -11.20 11.87
N GLU A 51 10.41 -10.68 11.23
CA GLU A 51 10.52 -9.48 10.39
C GLU A 51 10.99 -8.26 11.19
N PHE A 52 10.45 -8.04 12.42
CA PHE A 52 10.87 -6.94 13.28
C PHE A 52 12.31 -7.10 13.82
N ILE A 53 12.75 -8.33 14.06
CA ILE A 53 14.16 -8.62 14.40
C ILE A 53 15.07 -8.24 13.23
N LEU A 54 14.72 -8.65 12.00
CA LEU A 54 15.48 -8.27 10.81
C LEU A 54 15.53 -6.75 10.61
N LEU A 55 14.38 -6.08 10.77
CA LEU A 55 14.30 -4.63 10.72
C LEU A 55 15.29 -3.99 11.70
N GLY A 56 15.34 -4.47 12.95
CA GLY A 56 16.26 -3.96 13.98
C GLY A 56 17.74 -4.06 13.59
N PHE A 57 18.14 -5.11 12.87
CA PHE A 57 19.53 -5.30 12.43
C PHE A 57 19.91 -4.51 11.18
N ILE A 58 18.96 -4.15 10.31
CA ILE A 58 19.26 -3.62 8.96
C ILE A 58 19.25 -2.11 8.90
N GLN A 59 18.70 -1.42 9.91
CA GLN A 59 18.59 0.04 9.92
C GLN A 59 19.84 0.82 10.38
N GLU A 60 21.00 0.22 10.44
CA GLU A 60 22.20 0.79 11.12
C GLU A 60 22.82 2.06 10.50
N ARG A 61 22.38 2.58 9.36
CA ARG A 61 22.99 3.78 8.72
C ARG A 61 21.98 4.66 8.00
N GLU A 62 20.82 4.85 8.59
CA GLU A 62 19.72 5.59 7.99
C GLU A 62 19.67 7.05 8.48
N PRO A 63 19.29 8.01 7.61
CA PRO A 63 18.99 9.37 8.05
C PRO A 63 17.78 9.42 9.00
N THR A 64 16.89 8.43 8.91
CA THR A 64 15.73 8.27 9.79
C THR A 64 16.18 7.73 11.15
N PRO A 65 15.66 8.26 12.27
CA PRO A 65 16.02 7.75 13.60
C PRO A 65 15.77 6.25 13.74
N CYS A 66 16.79 5.51 14.19
CA CYS A 66 16.66 4.08 14.46
C CYS A 66 15.54 3.83 15.49
N PRO A 67 14.69 2.80 15.29
CA PRO A 67 13.66 2.47 16.24
C PRO A 67 14.25 1.95 17.56
N THR A 68 13.69 2.38 18.68
CA THR A 68 14.00 1.80 19.97
C THR A 68 13.33 0.42 20.11
N ALA A 69 13.85 -0.43 21.01
CA ALA A 69 13.25 -1.74 21.31
C ALA A 69 11.77 -1.61 21.73
N ARG A 70 11.42 -0.55 22.48
CA ARG A 70 10.03 -0.27 22.87
C ARG A 70 9.15 0.04 21.67
N GLN A 71 9.65 0.80 20.69
CA GLN A 71 8.92 1.11 19.46
C GLN A 71 8.74 -0.14 18.60
N LEU A 72 9.78 -0.98 18.44
CA LEU A 72 9.69 -2.25 17.71
C LEU A 72 8.67 -3.19 18.35
N LEU A 73 8.68 -3.34 19.68
CA LEU A 73 7.73 -4.19 20.38
C LEU A 73 6.29 -3.69 20.26
N GLY A 74 6.09 -2.37 20.38
CA GLY A 74 4.77 -1.75 20.20
C GLY A 74 4.25 -1.91 18.76
N ALA A 75 5.11 -1.69 17.77
CA ALA A 75 4.78 -1.86 16.35
C ALA A 75 4.49 -3.33 16.01
N TRP A 76 5.29 -4.27 16.52
CA TRP A 76 5.03 -5.70 16.36
C TRP A 76 3.65 -6.08 16.89
N TRP A 77 3.31 -5.66 18.11
CA TRP A 77 1.99 -5.93 18.70
C TRP A 77 0.85 -5.31 17.88
N ALA A 78 1.05 -4.10 17.39
CA ALA A 78 0.08 -3.42 16.54
C ALA A 78 -0.14 -4.18 15.22
N GLU A 79 0.93 -4.72 14.61
CA GLU A 79 0.83 -5.51 13.38
C GLU A 79 0.19 -6.88 13.64
N VAL A 80 0.54 -7.55 14.75
CA VAL A 80 -0.09 -8.81 15.20
C VAL A 80 -1.60 -8.67 15.31
N THR A 81 -2.11 -7.52 15.74
CA THR A 81 -3.56 -7.29 15.85
C THR A 81 -4.19 -6.79 14.55
N THR A 82 -3.44 -6.11 13.69
CA THR A 82 -3.96 -5.51 12.45
C THR A 82 -3.96 -6.50 11.29
N ALA A 83 -2.89 -7.28 11.12
CA ALA A 83 -2.74 -8.18 9.98
C ALA A 83 -3.88 -9.22 9.85
N PRO A 84 -4.34 -9.93 10.91
CA PRO A 84 -5.45 -10.87 10.78
C PRO A 84 -6.77 -10.21 10.38
N ARG A 85 -7.03 -9.00 10.86
CA ARG A 85 -8.23 -8.23 10.47
C ARG A 85 -8.24 -7.92 8.98
N VAL A 86 -7.05 -7.69 8.40
CA VAL A 86 -6.88 -7.42 6.97
C VAL A 86 -6.88 -8.71 6.18
N PHE A 87 -5.97 -9.64 6.47
CA PHE A 87 -5.66 -10.80 5.62
C PHE A 87 -6.55 -12.01 5.87
N CYS A 88 -7.06 -12.20 7.09
CA CYS A 88 -7.91 -13.34 7.44
C CYS A 88 -9.41 -13.00 7.50
N TRP A 89 -9.79 -11.72 7.53
CA TRP A 89 -11.19 -11.33 7.59
C TRP A 89 -11.60 -10.41 6.45
N ARG A 90 -11.02 -9.21 6.37
CA ARG A 90 -11.50 -8.15 5.45
C ARG A 90 -11.32 -8.54 4.00
N GLN A 91 -10.13 -8.92 3.61
CA GLN A 91 -9.81 -9.26 2.22
C GLN A 91 -10.50 -10.55 1.73
N PRO A 92 -10.49 -11.68 2.48
CA PRO A 92 -11.16 -12.90 2.03
C PRO A 92 -12.68 -12.79 2.00
N PHE A 93 -13.31 -12.14 3.00
CA PHE A 93 -14.77 -12.23 3.19
C PHE A 93 -15.53 -10.93 2.92
N ARG A 94 -14.84 -9.78 2.78
CA ARG A 94 -15.45 -8.45 2.65
C ARG A 94 -15.00 -7.69 1.41
N THR A 95 -14.58 -8.41 0.35
CA THR A 95 -14.03 -7.79 -0.89
C THR A 95 -15.00 -6.82 -1.54
N HIS A 96 -16.29 -7.09 -1.48
CA HIS A 96 -17.33 -6.27 -2.11
C HIS A 96 -18.21 -5.53 -1.10
N ALA A 97 -17.80 -5.44 0.17
CA ALA A 97 -18.57 -4.76 1.20
C ALA A 97 -18.74 -3.25 0.94
N GLU A 98 -17.72 -2.65 0.30
CA GLU A 98 -17.72 -1.24 -0.07
C GLU A 98 -17.56 -1.11 -1.59
N PRO A 99 -18.65 -1.07 -2.37
CA PRO A 99 -18.59 -0.85 -3.82
C PRO A 99 -18.08 0.57 -4.13
N ASP A 100 -17.58 0.79 -5.36
CA ASP A 100 -17.19 2.12 -5.83
C ASP A 100 -18.34 3.13 -5.69
N LEU A 101 -18.02 4.38 -5.41
CA LEU A 101 -19.00 5.45 -5.25
C LEU A 101 -18.79 6.51 -6.34
N LEU A 102 -19.68 6.50 -7.36
CA LEU A 102 -19.66 7.45 -8.48
C LEU A 102 -20.96 8.25 -8.62
N ARG A 103 -21.94 8.02 -7.75
CA ARG A 103 -23.22 8.74 -7.79
C ARG A 103 -23.02 10.17 -7.28
N ASN A 104 -23.66 11.14 -7.96
CA ASN A 104 -23.59 12.56 -7.60
C ASN A 104 -22.15 13.08 -7.47
N ALA A 105 -21.25 12.62 -8.35
CA ALA A 105 -19.83 12.88 -8.27
C ALA A 105 -19.38 14.16 -8.99
N THR A 106 -20.21 14.72 -9.88
CA THR A 106 -19.86 15.89 -10.72
C THR A 106 -19.40 17.08 -9.87
N GLY A 107 -18.26 17.65 -10.24
CA GLY A 107 -17.63 18.77 -9.54
C GLY A 107 -16.96 18.41 -8.21
N ARG A 108 -16.96 17.13 -7.81
CA ARG A 108 -16.38 16.66 -6.54
C ARG A 108 -15.15 15.81 -6.80
N ARG A 109 -13.98 16.27 -6.41
CA ARG A 109 -12.75 15.46 -6.52
C ARG A 109 -12.91 14.16 -5.74
N GLY A 110 -12.50 13.04 -6.37
CA GLY A 110 -12.56 11.71 -5.78
C GLY A 110 -11.18 11.11 -5.53
N ILE A 111 -11.17 9.88 -4.98
CA ILE A 111 -9.95 9.12 -4.66
C ILE A 111 -9.91 7.83 -5.47
N VAL A 112 -8.77 7.56 -6.11
CA VAL A 112 -8.42 6.23 -6.63
C VAL A 112 -7.48 5.55 -5.63
N PHE A 113 -7.87 4.34 -5.18
CA PHE A 113 -7.07 3.54 -4.25
C PHE A 113 -6.33 2.42 -4.96
N ALA A 114 -5.01 2.32 -4.69
CA ALA A 114 -4.16 1.22 -5.15
C ALA A 114 -3.54 0.50 -3.94
N HIS A 115 -3.84 -0.79 -3.79
CA HIS A 115 -3.37 -1.61 -2.66
C HIS A 115 -1.96 -2.20 -2.90
N GLY A 116 -1.38 -2.81 -1.85
CA GLY A 116 -0.07 -3.44 -1.90
C GLY A 116 -0.06 -4.89 -2.39
N PHE A 117 1.12 -5.52 -2.25
CA PHE A 117 1.34 -6.93 -2.56
C PHE A 117 0.44 -7.84 -1.69
N PHE A 118 -0.06 -8.91 -2.29
CA PHE A 118 -0.95 -9.88 -1.64
C PHE A 118 -2.21 -9.25 -1.02
N CYS A 119 -2.67 -8.12 -1.61
CA CYS A 119 -3.88 -7.41 -1.20
C CYS A 119 -4.93 -7.38 -2.30
N ASN A 120 -6.15 -7.01 -1.93
CA ASN A 120 -7.24 -6.67 -2.85
C ASN A 120 -7.93 -5.37 -2.39
N ARG A 121 -8.93 -4.91 -3.12
CA ARG A 121 -9.61 -3.65 -2.84
C ARG A 121 -10.17 -3.51 -1.42
N ALA A 122 -10.50 -4.63 -0.76
CA ALA A 122 -11.05 -4.62 0.60
C ALA A 122 -10.03 -4.16 1.66
N PHE A 123 -8.74 -4.08 1.33
CA PHE A 123 -7.74 -3.41 2.15
C PHE A 123 -8.24 -2.01 2.55
N TRP A 124 -8.88 -1.31 1.62
CA TRP A 124 -9.35 0.05 1.77
C TRP A 124 -10.75 0.21 2.37
N ASN A 125 -11.43 -0.87 2.81
CA ASN A 125 -12.79 -0.79 3.35
C ASN A 125 -12.96 0.30 4.45
N PRO A 126 -12.04 0.49 5.42
CA PRO A 126 -12.21 1.55 6.42
C PRO A 126 -12.20 2.96 5.81
N TRP A 127 -11.36 3.18 4.80
CA TRP A 127 -11.32 4.43 4.07
C TRP A 127 -12.60 4.66 3.25
N MET A 128 -12.99 3.64 2.50
CA MET A 128 -14.17 3.69 1.63
C MET A 128 -15.46 3.92 2.43
N SER A 129 -15.58 3.30 3.61
CA SER A 129 -16.72 3.52 4.50
C SER A 129 -16.79 4.98 5.00
N ARG A 130 -15.65 5.56 5.42
CA ARG A 130 -15.56 6.98 5.83
C ARG A 130 -15.90 7.93 4.67
N LEU A 131 -15.33 7.69 3.49
CA LEU A 131 -15.60 8.51 2.29
C LEU A 131 -17.07 8.42 1.85
N ARG A 132 -17.68 7.24 1.95
CA ARG A 132 -19.09 7.03 1.65
C ARG A 132 -20.01 7.82 2.56
N ALA A 133 -19.70 7.84 3.87
CA ALA A 133 -20.46 8.64 4.84
C ALA A 133 -20.42 10.14 4.51
N GLU A 134 -19.32 10.61 3.95
CA GLU A 134 -19.12 12.00 3.50
C GLU A 134 -19.57 12.25 2.04
N GLY A 135 -20.05 11.21 1.35
CA GLY A 135 -20.46 11.27 -0.05
C GLY A 135 -19.30 11.60 -1.01
N VAL A 136 -18.05 11.33 -0.65
CA VAL A 136 -16.88 11.56 -1.50
C VAL A 136 -16.74 10.44 -2.52
N PRO A 137 -16.60 10.73 -3.84
CA PRO A 137 -16.43 9.72 -4.87
C PRO A 137 -15.13 8.95 -4.70
N PHE A 138 -15.15 7.64 -4.97
CA PHE A 138 -13.96 6.82 -4.96
C PHE A 138 -14.07 5.58 -5.86
N ILE A 139 -12.91 5.10 -6.30
CA ILE A 139 -12.71 3.80 -6.95
C ILE A 139 -11.55 3.10 -6.24
N ALA A 140 -11.73 1.83 -5.89
CA ALA A 140 -10.65 0.99 -5.39
C ALA A 140 -10.33 -0.12 -6.39
N VAL A 141 -9.10 -0.12 -6.94
CA VAL A 141 -8.65 -1.15 -7.88
C VAL A 141 -8.29 -2.45 -7.17
N SER A 142 -8.44 -3.58 -7.86
CA SER A 142 -7.76 -4.82 -7.52
C SER A 142 -6.65 -5.05 -8.54
N LEU A 143 -5.40 -5.08 -8.08
CA LEU A 143 -4.22 -5.27 -8.92
C LEU A 143 -4.06 -6.76 -9.22
N GLU A 144 -4.46 -7.17 -10.39
CA GLU A 144 -4.39 -8.57 -10.84
C GLU A 144 -3.63 -8.64 -12.18
N PRO A 145 -2.91 -9.74 -12.42
CA PRO A 145 -2.76 -10.96 -11.61
C PRO A 145 -1.93 -10.71 -10.34
N VAL A 146 -2.26 -11.42 -9.23
CA VAL A 146 -1.70 -11.19 -7.88
C VAL A 146 -0.17 -11.23 -7.84
N PHE A 147 0.44 -12.06 -8.66
CA PHE A 147 1.89 -12.30 -8.73
C PHE A 147 2.49 -11.88 -10.09
N GLY A 148 1.77 -11.05 -10.85
CA GLY A 148 2.22 -10.50 -12.13
C GLY A 148 3.29 -9.42 -11.97
N SER A 149 3.75 -8.87 -13.10
CA SER A 149 4.62 -7.70 -13.09
C SER A 149 3.87 -6.46 -12.61
N ILE A 150 4.56 -5.56 -11.93
CA ILE A 150 4.01 -4.27 -11.53
C ILE A 150 3.52 -3.47 -12.75
N SER A 151 4.15 -3.69 -13.89
CA SER A 151 3.74 -3.09 -15.17
C SER A 151 2.36 -3.57 -15.67
N ASP A 152 1.94 -4.78 -15.29
CA ASP A 152 0.63 -5.33 -15.68
C ASP A 152 -0.54 -4.59 -15.02
N TYR A 153 -0.28 -3.83 -13.97
CA TYR A 153 -1.31 -3.08 -13.23
C TYR A 153 -1.63 -1.70 -13.83
N VAL A 154 -0.80 -1.22 -14.76
CA VAL A 154 -0.95 0.08 -15.42
C VAL A 154 -2.34 0.26 -16.05
N PRO A 155 -2.87 -0.70 -16.83
CA PRO A 155 -4.20 -0.55 -17.44
C PRO A 155 -5.33 -0.43 -16.41
N ALA A 156 -5.25 -1.15 -15.28
CA ALA A 156 -6.27 -1.09 -14.23
C ALA A 156 -6.29 0.27 -13.54
N ILE A 157 -5.12 0.84 -13.27
CA ILE A 157 -4.98 2.19 -12.69
C ILE A 157 -5.48 3.23 -13.68
N ASP A 158 -5.09 3.14 -14.96
CA ASP A 158 -5.51 4.09 -16.00
C ASP A 158 -7.02 4.10 -16.19
N ALA A 159 -7.65 2.93 -16.26
CA ALA A 159 -9.10 2.80 -16.36
C ALA A 159 -9.81 3.37 -15.12
N ALA A 160 -9.28 3.17 -13.91
CA ALA A 160 -9.87 3.72 -12.70
C ALA A 160 -9.79 5.25 -12.67
N VAL A 161 -8.65 5.82 -13.05
CA VAL A 161 -8.47 7.27 -13.16
C VAL A 161 -9.42 7.85 -14.20
N ALA A 162 -9.48 7.25 -15.40
CA ALA A 162 -10.38 7.72 -16.46
C ALA A 162 -11.86 7.67 -16.07
N ARG A 163 -12.29 6.58 -15.41
CA ARG A 163 -13.68 6.42 -14.93
C ARG A 163 -14.05 7.46 -13.86
N LEU A 164 -13.13 7.71 -12.92
CA LEU A 164 -13.39 8.68 -11.86
C LEU A 164 -13.38 10.11 -12.42
N GLU A 165 -12.43 10.43 -13.28
CA GLU A 165 -12.34 11.71 -13.97
C GLU A 165 -13.60 11.99 -14.82
N ALA A 166 -14.06 11.00 -15.58
CA ALA A 166 -15.30 11.12 -16.36
C ALA A 166 -16.55 11.36 -15.48
N ALA A 167 -16.62 10.75 -14.30
CA ALA A 167 -17.73 10.91 -13.38
C ALA A 167 -17.70 12.24 -12.61
N THR A 168 -16.51 12.76 -12.32
CA THR A 168 -16.33 13.93 -11.46
C THR A 168 -16.07 15.23 -12.22
N GLY A 169 -15.47 15.14 -13.42
CA GLY A 169 -14.91 16.28 -14.16
C GLY A 169 -13.62 16.82 -13.53
N CYS A 170 -13.02 16.12 -12.56
CA CYS A 170 -11.87 16.58 -11.81
C CYS A 170 -10.74 15.52 -11.80
N PRO A 171 -9.45 15.92 -11.91
CA PRO A 171 -8.33 15.03 -11.65
C PRO A 171 -8.41 14.44 -10.22
N PRO A 172 -8.33 13.11 -10.05
CA PRO A 172 -8.45 12.48 -8.75
C PRO A 172 -7.21 12.66 -7.87
N LEU A 173 -7.39 12.49 -6.57
CA LEU A 173 -6.33 12.12 -5.65
C LEU A 173 -6.06 10.62 -5.79
N ILE A 174 -4.81 10.19 -5.82
CA ILE A 174 -4.46 8.77 -5.74
C ILE A 174 -3.89 8.47 -4.35
N VAL A 175 -4.40 7.44 -3.70
CA VAL A 175 -3.87 6.93 -2.42
C VAL A 175 -3.40 5.50 -2.64
N ALA A 176 -2.11 5.27 -2.45
CA ALA A 176 -1.46 4.00 -2.76
C ALA A 176 -0.67 3.46 -1.57
N HIS A 177 -0.83 2.18 -1.26
CA HIS A 177 -0.09 1.50 -0.20
C HIS A 177 0.96 0.55 -0.79
N SER A 178 2.17 0.56 -0.22
CA SER A 178 3.21 -0.43 -0.51
C SER A 178 3.51 -0.55 -2.03
N MET A 179 3.51 -1.75 -2.59
CA MET A 179 3.67 -2.02 -4.04
C MET A 179 2.76 -1.16 -4.93
N GLY A 180 1.57 -0.81 -4.45
CA GLY A 180 0.63 0.03 -5.19
C GLY A 180 1.22 1.39 -5.59
N GLY A 181 2.09 1.97 -4.76
CA GLY A 181 2.78 3.21 -5.10
C GLY A 181 3.80 3.04 -6.23
N LEU A 182 4.44 1.87 -6.36
CA LEU A 182 5.29 1.56 -7.53
C LEU A 182 4.44 1.42 -8.80
N ALA A 183 3.28 0.77 -8.70
CA ALA A 183 2.35 0.65 -9.83
C ALA A 183 1.84 2.03 -10.30
N VAL A 184 1.55 2.95 -9.38
CA VAL A 184 1.19 4.33 -9.72
C VAL A 184 2.35 5.08 -10.38
N ARG A 185 3.59 4.92 -9.89
CA ARG A 185 4.77 5.52 -10.55
C ARG A 185 5.01 4.96 -11.95
N GLU A 186 4.83 3.65 -12.14
CA GLU A 186 4.95 3.01 -13.45
C GLU A 186 3.85 3.51 -14.40
N TRP A 187 2.61 3.68 -13.90
CA TRP A 187 1.53 4.29 -14.67
C TRP A 187 1.87 5.74 -15.09
N LEU A 188 2.32 6.58 -14.15
CA LEU A 188 2.74 7.96 -14.45
C LEU A 188 3.90 8.02 -15.47
N HIS A 189 4.78 7.03 -15.46
CA HIS A 189 5.88 6.92 -16.40
C HIS A 189 5.38 6.55 -17.81
N ARG A 190 4.52 5.52 -17.91
CA ARG A 190 4.08 4.97 -19.20
C ARG A 190 3.03 5.81 -19.91
N VAL A 191 2.12 6.42 -19.17
CA VAL A 191 1.01 7.20 -19.77
C VAL A 191 1.46 8.60 -20.20
N GLY A 192 2.73 8.94 -20.11
CA GLY A 192 3.35 10.16 -20.60
C GLY A 192 2.80 11.45 -19.95
N ARG A 193 1.55 11.79 -20.21
CA ARG A 193 0.85 12.94 -19.60
C ARG A 193 0.05 12.57 -18.35
N GLY A 194 0.31 11.43 -17.71
CA GLY A 194 -0.40 10.97 -16.51
C GLY A 194 -0.38 11.98 -15.36
N HIS A 195 0.71 12.76 -15.23
CA HIS A 195 0.83 13.82 -14.24
C HIS A 195 -0.20 14.96 -14.39
N LEU A 196 -0.79 15.16 -15.57
CA LEU A 196 -1.86 16.12 -15.82
C LEU A 196 -3.25 15.57 -15.45
N ARG A 197 -3.35 14.26 -15.26
CA ARG A 197 -4.60 13.55 -14.94
C ARG A 197 -4.74 13.21 -13.45
N VAL A 198 -3.85 13.68 -12.61
CA VAL A 198 -3.91 13.52 -11.16
C VAL A 198 -3.78 14.85 -10.47
N HIS A 199 -4.52 15.02 -9.40
CA HIS A 199 -4.38 16.16 -8.53
C HIS A 199 -3.15 16.01 -7.63
N HIS A 200 -3.00 14.86 -6.98
CA HIS A 200 -1.89 14.55 -6.09
C HIS A 200 -1.82 13.04 -5.85
N VAL A 201 -0.67 12.55 -5.37
CA VAL A 201 -0.44 11.14 -5.04
C VAL A 201 0.03 11.04 -3.59
N VAL A 202 -0.71 10.30 -2.78
CA VAL A 202 -0.29 9.92 -1.42
C VAL A 202 0.20 8.48 -1.47
N THR A 203 1.47 8.26 -1.15
CA THR A 203 2.03 6.92 -1.02
C THR A 203 2.29 6.61 0.46
N ILE A 204 2.03 5.37 0.85
CA ILE A 204 2.06 4.91 2.24
C ILE A 204 2.91 3.65 2.30
N GLY A 205 4.06 3.70 2.95
CA GLY A 205 4.97 2.56 3.04
C GLY A 205 5.36 1.99 1.67
N THR A 206 5.53 2.84 0.65
CA THR A 206 5.88 2.39 -0.70
C THR A 206 7.38 2.21 -0.84
N PRO A 207 7.88 1.05 -1.31
CA PRO A 207 9.30 0.81 -1.52
C PRO A 207 9.81 1.52 -2.78
N HIS A 208 9.88 2.86 -2.77
CA HIS A 208 10.25 3.68 -3.92
C HIS A 208 11.64 3.35 -4.49
N HIS A 209 12.52 2.84 -3.63
CA HIS A 209 13.87 2.36 -3.98
C HIS A 209 14.04 0.85 -3.80
N GLY A 210 12.90 0.12 -3.69
CA GLY A 210 12.87 -1.29 -3.34
C GLY A 210 12.93 -1.52 -1.84
N THR A 211 12.91 -2.79 -1.41
CA THR A 211 13.03 -3.16 0.00
C THR A 211 13.96 -4.34 0.19
N TRP A 212 14.64 -4.37 1.34
CA TRP A 212 15.60 -5.42 1.67
C TRP A 212 14.94 -6.81 1.76
N ILE A 213 13.72 -6.90 2.33
CA ILE A 213 13.02 -8.17 2.51
C ILE A 213 12.64 -8.84 1.17
N ALA A 214 12.48 -8.05 0.10
CA ALA A 214 12.16 -8.57 -1.23
C ALA A 214 13.28 -9.44 -1.85
N ARG A 215 14.48 -9.51 -1.23
CA ARG A 215 15.57 -10.41 -1.66
C ARG A 215 15.14 -11.87 -1.74
N TRP A 216 14.16 -12.27 -0.92
CA TRP A 216 13.59 -13.62 -0.93
C TRP A 216 12.35 -13.75 -1.82
N GLY A 217 11.84 -12.65 -2.37
CA GLY A 217 10.71 -12.67 -3.30
C GLY A 217 11.04 -13.48 -4.57
N ARG A 218 10.15 -14.41 -4.95
CA ARG A 218 10.29 -15.25 -6.14
C ARG A 218 9.22 -14.98 -7.20
N THR A 219 8.18 -14.22 -6.87
CA THR A 219 7.16 -13.76 -7.82
C THR A 219 7.70 -12.60 -8.66
N LEU A 220 7.10 -12.33 -9.83
CA LEU A 220 7.54 -11.23 -10.70
C LEU A 220 7.56 -9.91 -9.95
N ASN A 221 6.44 -9.49 -9.37
CA ASN A 221 6.35 -8.26 -8.58
C ASN A 221 7.27 -8.30 -7.34
N GLY A 222 7.45 -9.46 -6.70
CA GLY A 222 8.39 -9.63 -5.58
C GLY A 222 9.83 -9.35 -5.99
N THR A 223 10.27 -9.84 -7.15
CA THR A 223 11.62 -9.56 -7.68
C THR A 223 11.78 -8.10 -8.11
N GLU A 224 10.72 -7.48 -8.64
CA GLU A 224 10.71 -6.08 -9.04
C GLU A 224 10.77 -5.12 -7.84
N MET A 225 10.35 -5.54 -6.64
CA MET A 225 10.48 -4.77 -5.40
C MET A 225 11.85 -4.92 -4.72
N ARG A 226 12.78 -5.71 -5.23
CA ARG A 226 14.15 -5.80 -4.67
C ARG A 226 14.87 -4.47 -4.79
N LEU A 227 15.76 -4.19 -3.83
CA LEU A 227 16.69 -3.07 -3.89
C LEU A 227 17.44 -3.10 -5.23
N LYS A 228 17.51 -1.96 -5.91
CA LYS A 228 18.22 -1.82 -7.20
C LYS A 228 17.68 -2.74 -8.31
N SER A 229 16.45 -3.21 -8.23
CA SER A 229 15.85 -3.96 -9.33
C SER A 229 15.76 -3.12 -10.61
N PRO A 230 15.69 -3.74 -11.80
CA PRO A 230 15.56 -3.00 -13.06
C PRO A 230 14.36 -2.04 -13.07
N LEU A 231 13.21 -2.44 -12.48
CA LEU A 231 12.03 -1.59 -12.38
C LEU A 231 12.31 -0.36 -11.51
N VAL A 232 12.81 -0.58 -10.30
CA VAL A 232 13.09 0.50 -9.33
C VAL A 232 14.13 1.48 -9.90
N THR A 233 15.19 0.97 -10.53
CA THR A 233 16.23 1.78 -11.17
C THR A 233 15.65 2.62 -12.31
N ARG A 234 14.83 2.03 -13.19
CA ARG A 234 14.15 2.74 -14.28
C ARG A 234 13.24 3.84 -13.74
N LEU A 235 12.44 3.55 -12.70
CA LEU A 235 11.55 4.55 -12.09
C LEU A 235 12.33 5.69 -11.41
N ALA A 236 13.49 5.41 -10.83
CA ALA A 236 14.35 6.44 -10.27
C ALA A 236 14.92 7.37 -11.35
N GLN A 237 15.35 6.81 -12.50
CA GLN A 237 15.87 7.57 -13.63
C GLN A 237 14.78 8.38 -14.35
N ALA A 238 13.56 7.86 -14.42
CA ALA A 238 12.42 8.53 -15.05
C ALA A 238 11.78 9.61 -14.18
N GLY A 239 12.12 9.65 -12.90
CA GLY A 239 11.63 10.63 -11.94
C GLY A 239 12.20 12.01 -12.20
N THR A 240 11.34 13.03 -12.25
CA THR A 240 11.75 14.45 -12.29
C THR A 240 11.28 15.14 -11.01
N ALA A 241 11.98 16.21 -10.60
CA ALA A 241 11.56 17.00 -9.44
C ALA A 241 10.10 17.48 -9.56
N GLN A 242 9.67 17.85 -10.76
CA GLN A 242 8.30 18.26 -11.05
C GLN A 242 7.28 17.15 -10.84
N ARG A 243 7.61 15.89 -11.22
CA ARG A 243 6.74 14.74 -10.97
C ARG A 243 6.73 14.36 -9.50
N HIS A 244 7.87 14.43 -8.83
CA HIS A 244 7.98 14.09 -7.41
C HIS A 244 7.28 15.13 -6.51
N ALA A 245 7.17 16.38 -6.93
CA ALA A 245 6.40 17.42 -6.20
C ALA A 245 4.88 17.06 -6.09
N LEU A 246 4.38 16.14 -6.93
CA LEU A 246 3.01 15.62 -6.81
C LEU A 246 2.84 14.58 -5.70
N PHE A 247 3.92 14.20 -5.00
CA PHE A 247 3.86 13.10 -4.03
C PHE A 247 3.96 13.61 -2.60
N THR A 248 3.10 13.06 -1.74
CA THR A 248 3.31 12.99 -0.29
C THR A 248 3.58 11.53 0.08
N CYS A 249 4.77 11.28 0.65
CA CYS A 249 5.23 9.92 0.94
C CYS A 249 5.24 9.71 2.46
N PHE A 250 4.31 8.91 2.98
CA PHE A 250 4.32 8.48 4.38
C PHE A 250 5.17 7.23 4.55
N TYR A 251 6.08 7.30 5.52
CA TYR A 251 6.99 6.20 5.84
C TYR A 251 7.29 6.12 7.33
N GLY A 252 7.73 4.97 7.82
CA GLY A 252 7.98 4.74 9.23
C GLY A 252 9.30 4.05 9.51
N ASN A 253 9.90 4.32 10.70
CA ASN A 253 11.08 3.60 11.16
C ASN A 253 10.77 2.20 11.72
N CYS A 254 9.49 1.87 11.91
CA CYS A 254 9.02 0.56 12.37
C CYS A 254 8.26 -0.21 11.27
N ASP A 255 8.45 0.14 9.99
CA ASP A 255 7.88 -0.59 8.87
C ASP A 255 8.65 -1.91 8.67
N ASN A 256 8.02 -3.03 9.00
CA ASN A 256 8.62 -4.37 8.96
C ASN A 256 8.74 -4.97 7.56
N ILE A 257 8.20 -4.30 6.54
CA ILE A 257 8.24 -4.75 5.14
C ILE A 257 9.10 -3.83 4.28
N VAL A 258 8.98 -2.51 4.45
CA VAL A 258 9.74 -1.54 3.63
C VAL A 258 10.86 -0.93 4.48
N PHE A 259 12.01 -1.56 4.37
CA PHE A 259 13.23 -1.13 5.05
C PHE A 259 14.47 -1.39 4.17
N PRO A 260 15.55 -0.60 4.30
CA PRO A 260 15.71 0.59 5.17
C PRO A 260 14.63 1.66 4.95
N ALA A 261 14.31 2.47 5.98
CA ALA A 261 13.20 3.43 5.96
C ALA A 261 13.33 4.48 4.83
N SER A 262 14.56 4.89 4.50
CA SER A 262 14.84 5.82 3.39
C SER A 262 14.38 5.30 2.03
N THR A 263 14.22 3.98 1.87
CA THR A 263 13.74 3.40 0.61
C THR A 263 12.29 3.75 0.30
N ALA A 264 11.54 4.21 1.28
CA ALA A 264 10.16 4.66 1.12
C ALA A 264 10.03 6.17 0.84
N THR A 265 11.14 6.91 0.72
CA THR A 265 11.15 8.34 0.40
C THR A 265 11.38 8.59 -1.08
N LEU A 266 11.01 9.77 -1.56
CA LEU A 266 11.34 10.28 -2.90
C LEU A 266 11.99 11.66 -2.78
N ALA A 267 13.14 11.83 -3.42
CA ALA A 267 13.79 13.14 -3.49
C ALA A 267 12.90 14.15 -4.23
N GLY A 268 12.63 15.31 -3.62
CA GLY A 268 11.74 16.33 -4.15
C GLY A 268 10.24 16.12 -3.87
N ALA A 269 9.86 15.06 -3.16
CA ALA A 269 8.52 14.86 -2.63
C ALA A 269 8.38 15.40 -1.21
N ASP A 270 7.13 15.55 -0.74
CA ASP A 270 6.81 15.79 0.67
C ASP A 270 6.91 14.46 1.44
N ASN A 271 8.08 14.20 2.05
CA ASN A 271 8.34 12.96 2.79
C ASN A 271 7.99 13.13 4.27
N ARG A 272 7.03 12.34 4.77
CA ARG A 272 6.48 12.45 6.12
C ARG A 272 6.75 11.20 6.95
N HIS A 273 7.61 11.35 7.93
CA HIS A 273 7.95 10.28 8.87
C HIS A 273 6.87 10.08 9.93
N LEU A 274 6.41 8.85 10.09
CA LEU A 274 5.51 8.41 11.15
C LEU A 274 6.25 7.39 12.04
N PRO A 275 6.71 7.78 13.21
CA PRO A 275 7.47 6.89 14.09
C PRO A 275 6.57 5.79 14.69
N SER A 276 7.16 4.64 14.97
CA SER A 276 6.53 3.54 15.72
C SER A 276 5.33 2.87 15.05
N VAL A 277 5.12 3.06 13.75
CA VAL A 277 3.96 2.51 13.03
C VAL A 277 4.43 1.41 12.06
N PRO A 278 3.84 0.19 12.12
CA PRO A 278 4.19 -0.93 11.24
C PRO A 278 3.51 -0.83 9.87
N HIS A 279 3.91 -1.72 8.95
CA HIS A 279 3.60 -1.64 7.53
C HIS A 279 2.11 -1.63 7.17
N VAL A 280 1.31 -2.51 7.73
CA VAL A 280 -0.13 -2.55 7.40
C VAL A 280 -0.88 -1.46 8.15
N GLN A 281 -0.54 -1.22 9.41
CA GLN A 281 -1.22 -0.24 10.23
C GLN A 281 -1.03 1.20 9.73
N ILE A 282 0.13 1.53 9.15
CA ILE A 282 0.42 2.89 8.67
C ILE A 282 -0.64 3.39 7.68
N ALA A 283 -1.24 2.50 6.88
CA ALA A 283 -2.29 2.85 5.94
C ALA A 283 -3.59 3.31 6.62
N PHE A 284 -3.78 2.99 7.90
CA PHE A 284 -4.97 3.35 8.67
C PHE A 284 -4.67 4.39 9.76
N HIS A 285 -3.48 4.99 9.72
CA HIS A 285 -3.10 6.03 10.66
C HIS A 285 -3.88 7.32 10.39
N GLU A 286 -4.41 7.96 11.45
CA GLU A 286 -5.27 9.14 11.31
C GLU A 286 -4.58 10.32 10.62
N THR A 287 -3.28 10.50 10.86
CA THR A 287 -2.48 11.55 10.19
C THR A 287 -2.49 11.36 8.67
N VAL A 288 -2.42 10.11 8.17
CA VAL A 288 -2.46 9.81 6.74
C VAL A 288 -3.83 10.12 6.15
N PHE A 289 -4.90 9.74 6.86
CA PHE A 289 -6.26 10.04 6.44
C PHE A 289 -6.52 11.55 6.42
N SER A 290 -6.15 12.25 7.47
CA SER A 290 -6.35 13.70 7.60
C SER A 290 -5.62 14.48 6.52
N GLU A 291 -4.41 14.06 6.16
CA GLU A 291 -3.68 14.70 5.06
C GLU A 291 -4.30 14.42 3.69
N ALA A 292 -4.67 13.16 3.41
CA ALA A 292 -5.40 12.86 2.17
C ALA A 292 -6.72 13.63 2.08
N TRP A 293 -7.42 13.79 3.21
CA TRP A 293 -8.64 14.61 3.31
C TRP A 293 -8.38 16.08 3.02
N ARG A 294 -7.29 16.64 3.56
CA ARG A 294 -6.85 18.02 3.30
C ARG A 294 -6.54 18.24 1.82
N LEU A 295 -5.76 17.31 1.22
CA LEU A 295 -5.41 17.36 -0.20
C LEU A 295 -6.63 17.22 -1.11
N LEU A 296 -7.61 16.39 -0.72
CA LEU A 296 -8.85 16.22 -1.46
C LEU A 296 -9.67 17.51 -1.56
N LYS A 297 -9.70 18.29 -0.49
CA LYS A 297 -10.46 19.57 -0.39
C LYS A 297 -9.66 20.78 -0.86
N GLY A 298 -8.35 20.65 -1.00
CA GLY A 298 -7.47 21.75 -1.40
C GLY A 298 -7.70 22.21 -2.85
N PRO A 299 -7.28 23.45 -3.18
CA PRO A 299 -7.22 23.88 -4.57
C PRO A 299 -6.30 22.96 -5.36
N ALA A 300 -6.50 22.89 -6.68
CA ALA A 300 -5.51 22.26 -7.55
C ALA A 300 -4.15 22.94 -7.32
N PRO A 301 -3.03 22.20 -7.25
CA PRO A 301 -1.73 22.85 -7.30
C PRO A 301 -1.73 23.74 -8.54
N ASP A 302 -1.27 25.01 -8.36
CA ASP A 302 -1.19 25.96 -9.46
C ASP A 302 -0.51 25.29 -10.64
N ALA A 303 -1.20 25.22 -11.77
CA ALA A 303 -0.60 24.70 -12.99
C ALA A 303 0.68 25.52 -13.21
N PRO A 304 1.85 24.87 -13.45
CA PRO A 304 3.06 25.62 -13.71
C PRO A 304 2.74 26.58 -14.84
N THR A 305 2.87 27.88 -14.59
CA THR A 305 2.73 28.93 -15.59
C THR A 305 3.77 28.62 -16.66
N VAL A 306 3.32 28.01 -17.74
CA VAL A 306 4.13 27.84 -18.94
C VAL A 306 4.41 29.28 -19.41
N PRO A 307 5.66 29.74 -19.40
CA PRO A 307 5.96 31.08 -19.97
C PRO A 307 5.46 31.05 -21.40
N ALA A 308 4.58 31.98 -21.74
CA ALA A 308 4.09 32.13 -23.10
C ALA A 308 5.30 32.39 -24.01
N PHE A 309 5.64 31.38 -24.81
CA PHE A 309 6.60 31.54 -25.89
C PHE A 309 5.99 32.54 -26.87
N ARG A 310 6.38 33.83 -26.74
CA ARG A 310 6.14 34.81 -27.78
C ARG A 310 7.03 34.43 -28.97
N PHE A 311 6.42 33.92 -30.01
CA PHE A 311 7.03 33.91 -31.34
C PHE A 311 7.27 35.39 -31.71
N LYS A 312 8.52 35.87 -31.62
CA LYS A 312 8.92 37.01 -32.40
C LYS A 312 8.99 36.56 -33.86
N GLY A 313 7.97 36.89 -34.59
CA GLY A 313 8.06 36.89 -36.04
C GLY A 313 8.93 38.06 -36.47
N ASP A 314 10.09 37.81 -37.00
CA ASP A 314 10.82 38.71 -37.83
C ASP A 314 10.71 38.20 -39.25
N PHE A 315 10.08 39.04 -40.11
CA PHE A 315 10.09 38.96 -41.56
C PHE A 315 11.44 39.44 -42.10
#